data_638b95f674ba1e6eea6880ae92faa85d
#
_entry.id   638b95f674ba1e6eea6880ae92faa85d
#
_cell.length_a   1.000
_cell.length_b   1.000
_cell.length_c   1.000
_cell.angle_alpha   90.00
_cell.angle_beta   90.00
_cell.angle_gamma   90.00
#
_symmetry.space_group_name_H-M   'P 1'
#
loop_
_entity.id
_entity.type
_entity.pdbx_description
1 polymer ?
#
loop_
_entity_poly.entity_id
_entity_poly.type
_entity_poly.pdbx_seq_one_letter_code
_entity_poly.pdbx_strand_id
1 'polypeptide(L)'
;MKPEDIKKTLQSGGKVFGTMINFVEGSRWAASFSSKALDYIIVDAEHGSYSRGEVARMVAIGQGIGLTVIVRVADPDPTLVAIALDSRADGVLVPYCEDPEMIQRCALKVQLHPLKGKAFEDVLNSEKFPSQKTKDYLHKRNGHKIMIVGIESIAAVNNLDNLISKGPIDGVFVGPNDLTTSMGIPDELEDKEYLDTLTKIIKVSESYNIPVMVHGFTEERTKKTIDLGARFVLHSSDGGMITQSIDREFNAIRDEKIESTESEAI
;
A
#
# COMPACT_ATOMS: atom_id res chain seq x y z
N MET A 1 6.26 -10.30 9.52
CA MET A 1 7.59 -10.14 8.83
C MET A 1 8.14 -8.77 9.16
N LYS A 2 9.47 -8.53 9.10
CA LYS A 2 10.05 -7.19 9.26
C LYS A 2 10.10 -6.45 7.93
N PRO A 3 10.12 -5.10 7.90
CA PRO A 3 10.17 -4.34 6.64
C PRO A 3 11.36 -4.71 5.74
N GLU A 4 12.54 -4.94 6.32
CA GLU A 4 13.74 -5.34 5.59
C GLU A 4 13.56 -6.70 4.90
N ASP A 5 12.88 -7.64 5.56
CA ASP A 5 12.62 -8.97 5.02
C ASP A 5 11.59 -8.90 3.88
N ILE A 6 10.56 -8.02 4.00
CA ILE A 6 9.61 -7.74 2.92
C ILE A 6 10.36 -7.24 1.69
N LYS A 7 11.19 -6.19 1.84
CA LYS A 7 11.97 -5.62 0.72
C LYS A 7 12.85 -6.69 0.08
N LYS A 8 13.58 -7.46 0.88
CA LYS A 8 14.45 -8.54 0.40
C LYS A 8 13.68 -9.64 -0.34
N THR A 9 12.52 -10.07 0.20
CA THR A 9 11.67 -11.10 -0.43
C THR A 9 11.19 -10.63 -1.79
N LEU A 10 10.65 -9.40 -1.88
CA LEU A 10 10.16 -8.82 -3.12
C LEU A 10 11.28 -8.62 -4.15
N GLN A 11 12.44 -8.13 -3.74
CA GLN A 11 13.62 -7.96 -4.61
C GLN A 11 14.16 -9.28 -5.16
N SER A 12 14.02 -10.38 -4.41
CA SER A 12 14.40 -11.72 -4.86
C SER A 12 13.34 -12.44 -5.70
N GLY A 13 12.25 -11.76 -6.08
CA GLY A 13 11.16 -12.34 -6.87
C GLY A 13 10.12 -13.12 -6.05
N GLY A 14 10.25 -13.13 -4.72
CA GLY A 14 9.26 -13.74 -3.82
C GLY A 14 7.96 -12.93 -3.68
N LYS A 15 6.99 -13.50 -2.97
CA LYS A 15 5.70 -12.86 -2.69
C LYS A 15 5.56 -12.57 -1.20
N VAL A 16 4.86 -11.50 -0.86
CA VAL A 16 4.44 -11.17 0.51
C VAL A 16 2.94 -10.93 0.54
N PHE A 17 2.30 -11.26 1.67
CA PHE A 17 0.84 -11.30 1.78
C PHE A 17 0.36 -10.40 2.91
N GLY A 18 -0.62 -9.57 2.62
CA GLY A 18 -1.22 -8.66 3.59
C GLY A 18 -2.67 -8.36 3.30
N THR A 19 -3.25 -7.58 4.19
CA THR A 19 -4.64 -7.11 4.09
C THR A 19 -4.74 -5.66 4.51
N MET A 20 -5.85 -5.01 4.14
CA MET A 20 -6.17 -3.65 4.55
C MET A 20 -6.97 -3.65 5.85
N ILE A 21 -6.75 -2.66 6.69
CA ILE A 21 -7.52 -2.42 7.91
C ILE A 21 -8.16 -1.04 7.80
N ASN A 22 -9.48 -1.00 7.71
CA ASN A 22 -10.29 0.20 7.59
C ASN A 22 -11.56 0.19 8.47
N PHE A 23 -11.83 -0.91 9.17
CA PHE A 23 -13.08 -1.11 9.92
C PHE A 23 -12.85 -1.34 11.42
N VAL A 24 -11.89 -2.20 11.81
CA VAL A 24 -11.67 -2.53 13.22
C VAL A 24 -11.03 -1.39 14.01
N GLU A 25 -11.45 -1.23 15.27
CA GLU A 25 -10.93 -0.24 16.21
C GLU A 25 -10.44 -0.90 17.51
N GLY A 26 -9.80 -0.09 18.33
CA GLY A 26 -9.29 -0.51 19.64
C GLY A 26 -8.06 -1.42 19.54
N SER A 27 -7.90 -2.36 20.49
CA SER A 27 -6.72 -3.23 20.56
C SER A 27 -7.01 -4.73 20.40
N ARG A 28 -8.27 -5.13 20.45
CA ARG A 28 -8.65 -6.55 20.46
C ARG A 28 -8.49 -7.25 19.10
N TRP A 29 -8.45 -6.49 18.01
CA TRP A 29 -8.22 -7.04 16.67
C TRP A 29 -6.86 -7.77 16.56
N ALA A 30 -5.88 -7.41 17.40
CA ALA A 30 -4.57 -8.04 17.39
C ALA A 30 -4.62 -9.58 17.48
N ALA A 31 -5.55 -10.12 18.28
CA ALA A 31 -5.71 -11.56 18.40
C ALA A 31 -6.13 -12.24 17.10
N SER A 32 -7.01 -11.58 16.33
CA SER A 32 -7.51 -12.10 15.04
C SER A 32 -6.48 -12.00 13.92
N PHE A 33 -5.62 -11.00 13.96
CA PHE A 33 -4.58 -10.75 12.94
C PHE A 33 -3.20 -11.33 13.29
N SER A 34 -3.05 -11.96 14.46
CA SER A 34 -1.84 -12.66 14.87
C SER A 34 -1.68 -14.01 14.13
N SER A 35 -1.76 -13.96 12.80
CA SER A 35 -1.65 -15.14 11.92
C SER A 35 -0.30 -15.16 11.22
N LYS A 36 0.30 -16.36 11.10
CA LYS A 36 1.51 -16.57 10.30
C LYS A 36 1.27 -16.46 8.78
N ALA A 37 0.02 -16.39 8.35
CA ALA A 37 -0.35 -16.20 6.96
C ALA A 37 -0.19 -14.73 6.50
N LEU A 38 -0.07 -13.78 7.45
CA LEU A 38 0.10 -12.37 7.15
C LEU A 38 1.55 -11.93 7.40
N ASP A 39 2.10 -11.23 6.44
CA ASP A 39 3.42 -10.60 6.50
C ASP A 39 3.31 -9.13 6.91
N TYR A 40 2.25 -8.46 6.45
CA TYR A 40 2.00 -7.04 6.68
C TYR A 40 0.51 -6.72 6.74
N ILE A 41 0.22 -5.52 7.22
CA ILE A 41 -1.09 -4.87 7.13
C ILE A 41 -0.94 -3.45 6.60
N ILE A 42 -2.00 -2.95 5.93
CA ILE A 42 -2.13 -1.54 5.59
C ILE A 42 -3.22 -0.95 6.48
N VAL A 43 -2.85 0.04 7.30
CA VAL A 43 -3.83 0.87 8.03
C VAL A 43 -4.27 1.98 7.09
N ASP A 44 -5.55 2.00 6.79
CA ASP A 44 -6.13 2.90 5.82
C ASP A 44 -6.57 4.22 6.48
N ALA A 45 -5.82 5.29 6.26
CA ALA A 45 -6.18 6.63 6.71
C ALA A 45 -6.79 7.50 5.59
N GLU A 46 -7.05 6.93 4.42
CA GLU A 46 -7.77 7.56 3.32
C GLU A 46 -9.28 7.35 3.47
N HIS A 47 -9.74 6.11 3.49
CA HIS A 47 -11.17 5.77 3.61
C HIS A 47 -11.56 5.31 5.02
N GLY A 48 -10.60 4.99 5.87
CA GLY A 48 -10.85 4.67 7.27
C GLY A 48 -11.12 5.93 8.11
N SER A 49 -12.05 5.86 9.04
CA SER A 49 -12.42 6.98 9.93
C SER A 49 -11.46 7.16 11.12
N TYR A 50 -10.19 6.83 10.95
CA TYR A 50 -9.21 6.83 12.04
C TYR A 50 -8.64 8.21 12.34
N SER A 51 -8.68 8.61 13.60
CA SER A 51 -7.89 9.74 14.09
C SER A 51 -6.39 9.42 14.06
N ARG A 52 -5.54 10.45 14.05
CA ARG A 52 -4.07 10.28 14.14
C ARG A 52 -3.62 9.43 15.35
N GLY A 53 -4.35 9.55 16.47
CA GLY A 53 -4.06 8.76 17.67
C GLY A 53 -4.42 7.28 17.50
N GLU A 54 -5.46 6.97 16.75
CA GLU A 54 -5.85 5.60 16.41
C GLU A 54 -4.86 4.98 15.45
N VAL A 55 -4.48 5.68 14.39
CA VAL A 55 -3.41 5.22 13.48
C VAL A 55 -2.14 4.87 14.27
N ALA A 56 -1.69 5.74 15.19
CA ALA A 56 -0.50 5.48 15.99
C ALA A 56 -0.65 4.25 16.91
N ARG A 57 -1.84 4.03 17.49
CA ARG A 57 -2.13 2.82 18.29
C ARG A 57 -2.13 1.56 17.42
N MET A 58 -2.75 1.63 16.22
CA MET A 58 -2.81 0.49 15.30
C MET A 58 -1.42 0.10 14.80
N VAL A 59 -0.57 1.07 14.48
CA VAL A 59 0.84 0.84 14.13
C VAL A 59 1.55 0.10 15.27
N ALA A 60 1.45 0.60 16.50
CA ALA A 60 2.11 -0.02 17.67
C ALA A 60 1.60 -1.44 17.94
N ILE A 61 0.30 -1.69 17.79
CA ILE A 61 -0.32 -3.01 17.99
C ILE A 61 0.13 -3.98 16.90
N GLY A 62 0.05 -3.59 15.61
CA GLY A 62 0.45 -4.44 14.49
C GLY A 62 1.92 -4.85 14.58
N GLN A 63 2.81 -3.90 14.90
CA GLN A 63 4.22 -4.19 15.14
C GLN A 63 4.41 -5.11 16.36
N GLY A 64 3.61 -4.92 17.42
CA GLY A 64 3.64 -5.75 18.63
C GLY A 64 3.30 -7.23 18.40
N ILE A 65 2.48 -7.54 17.39
CA ILE A 65 2.16 -8.92 16.95
C ILE A 65 3.06 -9.43 15.80
N GLY A 66 4.10 -8.67 15.44
CA GLY A 66 5.12 -9.10 14.47
C GLY A 66 4.80 -8.82 13.01
N LEU A 67 3.81 -7.98 12.72
CA LEU A 67 3.49 -7.55 11.37
C LEU A 67 4.25 -6.27 10.99
N THR A 68 4.61 -6.14 9.73
CA THR A 68 4.97 -4.83 9.14
C THR A 68 3.70 -4.01 8.97
N VAL A 69 3.74 -2.74 9.40
CA VAL A 69 2.58 -1.85 9.31
C VAL A 69 2.86 -0.70 8.36
N ILE A 70 2.11 -0.67 7.28
CA ILE A 70 2.11 0.40 6.27
C ILE A 70 0.88 1.28 6.53
N VAL A 71 1.01 2.59 6.38
CA VAL A 71 -0.13 3.51 6.48
C VAL A 71 -0.44 4.05 5.10
N ARG A 72 -1.67 3.87 4.63
CA ARG A 72 -2.16 4.58 3.45
C ARG A 72 -2.59 5.98 3.90
N VAL A 73 -1.93 7.00 3.36
CA VAL A 73 -2.26 8.40 3.63
C VAL A 73 -3.44 8.84 2.76
N ALA A 74 -4.12 9.93 3.15
CA ALA A 74 -5.35 10.36 2.47
C ALA A 74 -5.12 11.06 1.12
N ASP A 75 -3.90 11.52 0.85
CA ASP A 75 -3.60 12.28 -0.36
C ASP A 75 -2.07 12.27 -0.60
N PRO A 76 -1.57 12.48 -1.82
CA PRO A 76 -0.15 12.63 -2.11
C PRO A 76 0.41 13.95 -1.55
N ASP A 77 0.56 14.03 -0.23
CA ASP A 77 1.10 15.17 0.50
C ASP A 77 2.27 14.73 1.40
N PRO A 78 3.49 15.31 1.25
CA PRO A 78 4.62 15.05 2.11
C PRO A 78 4.36 15.32 3.60
N THR A 79 3.36 16.16 3.94
CA THR A 79 2.96 16.43 5.32
C THR A 79 2.22 15.23 5.90
N LEU A 80 1.30 14.62 5.13
CA LEU A 80 0.60 13.41 5.53
C LEU A 80 1.57 12.23 5.68
N VAL A 81 2.53 12.11 4.76
CA VAL A 81 3.63 11.14 4.87
C VAL A 81 4.41 11.34 6.17
N ALA A 82 4.77 12.57 6.53
CA ALA A 82 5.47 12.84 7.79
C ALA A 82 4.63 12.46 9.02
N ILE A 83 3.31 12.69 8.98
CA ILE A 83 2.37 12.31 10.05
C ILE A 83 2.34 10.78 10.24
N ALA A 84 2.26 10.02 9.15
CA ALA A 84 2.32 8.55 9.20
C ALA A 84 3.66 8.06 9.80
N LEU A 85 4.78 8.68 9.42
CA LEU A 85 6.10 8.35 9.96
C LEU A 85 6.29 8.77 11.42
N ASP A 86 5.63 9.85 11.88
CA ASP A 86 5.58 10.23 13.29
C ASP A 86 4.84 9.18 14.13
N SER A 87 3.88 8.46 13.54
CA SER A 87 3.21 7.29 14.13
C SER A 87 4.10 6.03 14.17
N ARG A 88 5.35 6.12 13.67
CA ARG A 88 6.34 5.04 13.54
C ARG A 88 5.96 3.94 12.54
N ALA A 89 5.10 4.25 11.57
CA ALA A 89 4.79 3.32 10.49
C ALA A 89 6.07 2.76 9.84
N ASP A 90 6.04 1.50 9.45
CA ASP A 90 7.14 0.82 8.77
C ASP A 90 7.20 1.18 7.29
N GLY A 91 6.11 1.69 6.75
CA GLY A 91 6.00 2.18 5.39
C GLY A 91 4.82 3.11 5.21
N VAL A 92 4.75 3.69 4.01
CA VAL A 92 3.66 4.56 3.59
C VAL A 92 3.20 4.15 2.20
N LEU A 93 1.88 4.08 2.01
CA LEU A 93 1.24 4.01 0.71
C LEU A 93 0.66 5.40 0.43
N VAL A 94 1.09 6.02 -0.66
CA VAL A 94 0.60 7.31 -1.15
C VAL A 94 -0.33 7.03 -2.31
N PRO A 95 -1.66 7.29 -2.18
CA PRO A 95 -2.64 6.98 -3.21
C PRO A 95 -2.60 8.00 -4.35
N TYR A 96 -3.27 7.69 -5.45
CA TYR A 96 -3.63 8.59 -6.54
C TYR A 96 -2.50 9.51 -7.05
N CYS A 97 -1.34 8.91 -7.33
CA CYS A 97 -0.12 9.63 -7.70
C CYS A 97 -0.10 9.99 -9.20
N GLU A 98 -0.22 11.27 -9.54
CA GLU A 98 -0.18 11.77 -10.92
C GLU A 98 0.97 12.75 -11.18
N ASP A 99 1.48 13.41 -10.13
CA ASP A 99 2.55 14.40 -10.21
C ASP A 99 3.92 13.79 -9.80
N PRO A 100 4.89 13.69 -10.75
CA PRO A 100 6.21 13.15 -10.47
C PRO A 100 7.00 13.93 -9.40
N GLU A 101 6.82 15.26 -9.32
CA GLU A 101 7.53 16.07 -8.32
C GLU A 101 6.96 15.82 -6.93
N MET A 102 5.63 15.65 -6.83
CA MET A 102 4.98 15.30 -5.57
C MET A 102 5.41 13.91 -5.09
N ILE A 103 5.46 12.93 -5.98
CA ILE A 103 6.00 11.58 -5.65
C ILE A 103 7.42 11.67 -5.14
N GLN A 104 8.29 12.42 -5.82
CA GLN A 104 9.67 12.61 -5.39
C GLN A 104 9.74 13.20 -3.98
N ARG A 105 8.93 14.20 -3.68
CA ARG A 105 8.84 14.82 -2.36
C ARG A 105 8.36 13.83 -1.30
N CYS A 106 7.34 13.04 -1.59
CA CYS A 106 6.82 12.01 -0.68
C CYS A 106 7.86 10.90 -0.43
N ALA A 107 8.50 10.39 -1.47
CA ALA A 107 9.53 9.35 -1.37
C ALA A 107 10.74 9.82 -0.56
N LEU A 108 11.22 11.02 -0.84
CA LEU A 108 12.30 11.62 -0.04
C LEU A 108 11.87 11.92 1.39
N LYS A 109 10.60 12.25 1.63
CA LYS A 109 10.09 12.42 3.00
C LYS A 109 10.18 11.11 3.78
N VAL A 110 9.88 9.96 3.18
CA VAL A 110 10.06 8.65 3.81
C VAL A 110 11.53 8.43 4.20
N GLN A 111 12.46 8.74 3.30
CA GLN A 111 13.89 8.49 3.55
C GLN A 111 14.54 9.49 4.49
N LEU A 112 14.10 10.74 4.45
CA LEU A 112 14.76 11.85 5.14
C LEU A 112 14.07 12.26 6.45
N HIS A 113 12.97 11.59 6.84
CA HIS A 113 12.29 11.90 8.09
C HIS A 113 13.27 11.78 9.31
N PRO A 114 13.36 12.76 10.20
CA PRO A 114 12.52 13.94 10.38
C PRO A 114 13.07 15.25 9.76
N LEU A 115 13.92 15.19 8.73
CA LEU A 115 14.45 16.40 8.10
C LEU A 115 13.32 17.26 7.52
N LYS A 116 13.39 18.59 7.75
CA LYS A 116 12.34 19.56 7.39
C LYS A 116 12.94 20.87 6.88
N GLY A 117 12.08 21.74 6.34
CA GLY A 117 12.40 23.11 5.96
C GLY A 117 13.53 23.18 4.94
N LYS A 118 14.35 24.23 5.04
CA LYS A 118 15.44 24.48 4.09
C LYS A 118 16.39 23.30 3.92
N ALA A 119 16.71 22.58 4.98
CA ALA A 119 17.63 21.43 4.89
C ALA A 119 17.03 20.27 4.07
N PHE A 120 15.70 20.07 4.10
CA PHE A 120 15.01 19.12 3.23
C PHE A 120 15.06 19.58 1.77
N GLU A 121 14.76 20.86 1.51
CA GLU A 121 14.81 21.43 0.15
C GLU A 121 16.24 21.41 -0.43
N ASP A 122 17.28 21.63 0.39
CA ASP A 122 18.67 21.55 -0.06
C ASP A 122 19.05 20.12 -0.48
N VAL A 123 18.54 19.09 0.23
CA VAL A 123 18.74 17.68 -0.20
C VAL A 123 17.93 17.36 -1.45
N LEU A 124 16.67 17.78 -1.51
CA LEU A 124 15.79 17.54 -2.66
C LEU A 124 16.36 18.12 -3.97
N ASN A 125 16.87 19.35 -3.90
CA ASN A 125 17.33 20.08 -5.10
C ASN A 125 18.79 19.85 -5.48
N SER A 126 19.63 19.41 -4.55
CA SER A 126 21.09 19.38 -4.78
C SER A 126 21.83 18.28 -3.99
N GLU A 127 21.09 17.34 -3.39
CA GLU A 127 21.65 16.27 -2.53
C GLU A 127 22.55 16.77 -1.38
N LYS A 128 22.43 18.07 -1.02
CA LYS A 128 23.27 18.71 -0.02
C LYS A 128 22.73 18.45 1.39
N PHE A 129 23.30 17.48 2.07
CA PHE A 129 23.01 17.21 3.48
C PHE A 129 23.69 18.24 4.39
N PRO A 130 23.10 18.55 5.57
CA PRO A 130 23.74 19.41 6.57
C PRO A 130 25.12 18.90 7.02
N SER A 131 25.31 17.59 7.08
CA SER A 131 26.57 16.93 7.37
C SER A 131 26.53 15.45 6.96
N GLN A 132 27.70 14.80 6.84
CA GLN A 132 27.79 13.34 6.66
C GLN A 132 27.14 12.60 7.82
N LYS A 133 27.32 13.06 9.05
CA LYS A 133 26.66 12.48 10.24
C LYS A 133 25.15 12.52 10.14
N THR A 134 24.55 13.57 9.60
CA THR A 134 23.11 13.67 9.35
C THR A 134 22.66 12.64 8.29
N LYS A 135 23.41 12.53 7.19
CA LYS A 135 23.13 11.55 6.14
C LYS A 135 23.13 10.12 6.70
N ASP A 136 24.15 9.74 7.42
CA ASP A 136 24.30 8.40 8.01
C ASP A 136 23.19 8.11 9.03
N TYR A 137 22.83 9.08 9.86
CA TYR A 137 21.71 8.97 10.80
C TYR A 137 20.38 8.71 10.10
N LEU A 138 20.06 9.46 9.05
CA LEU A 138 18.82 9.33 8.31
C LEU A 138 18.74 7.98 7.58
N HIS A 139 19.81 7.56 6.94
CA HIS A 139 19.90 6.24 6.29
C HIS A 139 19.69 5.10 7.29
N LYS A 140 20.37 5.14 8.43
CA LYS A 140 20.20 4.13 9.49
C LYS A 140 18.78 4.09 10.03
N ARG A 141 18.16 5.27 10.18
CA ARG A 141 16.81 5.41 10.74
C ARG A 141 15.72 4.94 9.80
N ASN A 142 15.85 5.21 8.50
CA ASN A 142 14.74 5.10 7.56
C ASN A 142 15.00 4.12 6.40
N GLY A 143 16.21 3.60 6.23
CA GLY A 143 16.56 2.74 5.09
C GLY A 143 15.72 1.46 4.96
N HIS A 144 15.10 1.02 6.05
CA HIS A 144 14.19 -0.10 6.06
C HIS A 144 12.75 0.25 5.67
N LYS A 145 12.37 1.54 5.71
CA LYS A 145 10.99 1.95 5.46
C LYS A 145 10.58 1.71 4.03
N ILE A 146 9.29 1.40 3.85
CA ILE A 146 8.69 1.03 2.57
C ILE A 146 7.93 2.24 2.01
N MET A 147 8.15 2.56 0.74
CA MET A 147 7.42 3.59 0.00
C MET A 147 6.66 2.94 -1.15
N ILE A 148 5.32 3.07 -1.13
CA ILE A 148 4.43 2.56 -2.18
C ILE A 148 3.68 3.74 -2.80
N VAL A 149 3.54 3.73 -4.12
CA VAL A 149 2.82 4.76 -4.88
C VAL A 149 1.60 4.17 -5.57
N GLY A 150 0.47 4.84 -5.46
CA GLY A 150 -0.81 4.48 -6.08
C GLY A 150 -0.87 4.94 -7.53
N ILE A 151 -1.03 4.02 -8.46
CA ILE A 151 -1.27 4.25 -9.89
C ILE A 151 -2.73 3.87 -10.15
N GLU A 152 -3.60 4.85 -10.04
CA GLU A 152 -5.05 4.65 -9.91
C GLU A 152 -5.85 5.47 -10.93
N SER A 153 -5.17 6.05 -11.93
CA SER A 153 -5.80 6.79 -13.03
C SER A 153 -5.10 6.55 -14.37
N ILE A 154 -5.81 6.78 -15.46
CA ILE A 154 -5.25 6.74 -16.81
C ILE A 154 -4.14 7.78 -17.01
N ALA A 155 -4.25 8.93 -16.35
CA ALA A 155 -3.19 9.95 -16.36
C ALA A 155 -1.89 9.38 -15.75
N ALA A 156 -1.99 8.71 -14.61
CA ALA A 156 -0.86 8.04 -13.99
C ALA A 156 -0.30 6.91 -14.85
N VAL A 157 -1.15 6.05 -15.42
CA VAL A 157 -0.72 4.96 -16.32
C VAL A 157 0.04 5.48 -17.55
N ASN A 158 -0.40 6.59 -18.13
CA ASN A 158 0.26 7.20 -19.28
C ASN A 158 1.60 7.87 -18.96
N ASN A 159 1.82 8.21 -17.69
CA ASN A 159 3.06 8.85 -17.19
C ASN A 159 3.88 7.92 -16.29
N LEU A 160 3.60 6.61 -16.28
CA LEU A 160 4.09 5.65 -15.32
C LEU A 160 5.63 5.64 -15.19
N ASP A 161 6.35 5.58 -16.31
CA ASP A 161 7.81 5.59 -16.32
C ASP A 161 8.39 6.81 -15.60
N ASN A 162 7.82 7.99 -15.86
CA ASN A 162 8.27 9.22 -15.23
C ASN A 162 7.93 9.24 -13.73
N LEU A 163 6.75 8.71 -13.35
CA LEU A 163 6.31 8.65 -11.96
C LEU A 163 7.23 7.75 -11.11
N ILE A 164 7.48 6.51 -11.57
CA ILE A 164 8.23 5.53 -10.78
C ILE A 164 9.75 5.71 -10.82
N SER A 165 10.27 6.49 -11.78
CA SER A 165 11.71 6.81 -11.87
C SER A 165 12.15 7.95 -10.95
N LYS A 166 11.24 8.73 -10.35
CA LYS A 166 11.57 9.96 -9.62
C LYS A 166 12.08 9.78 -8.19
N GLY A 167 12.04 8.59 -7.66
CA GLY A 167 12.48 8.40 -6.28
C GLY A 167 12.64 6.94 -5.90
N PRO A 168 13.11 6.69 -4.69
CA PRO A 168 13.21 5.35 -4.14
C PRO A 168 11.81 4.84 -3.79
N ILE A 169 11.23 4.05 -4.69
CA ILE A 169 9.92 3.45 -4.59
C ILE A 169 10.12 1.95 -4.41
N ASP A 170 9.43 1.36 -3.42
CA ASP A 170 9.53 -0.06 -3.07
C ASP A 170 8.35 -0.88 -3.60
N GLY A 171 7.29 -0.22 -4.09
CA GLY A 171 6.12 -0.86 -4.67
C GLY A 171 5.22 0.11 -5.43
N VAL A 172 4.49 -0.41 -6.40
CA VAL A 172 3.38 0.26 -7.08
C VAL A 172 2.09 -0.38 -6.59
N PHE A 173 1.14 0.44 -6.14
CA PHE A 173 -0.21 0.01 -5.79
C PHE A 173 -1.18 0.33 -6.93
N VAL A 174 -2.09 -0.58 -7.20
CA VAL A 174 -3.23 -0.38 -8.12
C VAL A 174 -4.52 -0.55 -7.33
N GLY A 175 -5.28 0.53 -7.20
CA GLY A 175 -6.66 0.54 -6.72
C GLY A 175 -7.58 0.23 -7.91
N PRO A 176 -8.19 -0.97 -7.98
CA PRO A 176 -8.93 -1.37 -9.17
C PRO A 176 -10.17 -0.51 -9.41
N ASN A 177 -10.87 -0.10 -8.37
CA ASN A 177 -12.09 0.70 -8.48
C ASN A 177 -11.80 2.11 -9.00
N ASP A 178 -10.76 2.77 -8.47
CA ASP A 178 -10.34 4.10 -8.93
C ASP A 178 -9.83 4.04 -10.36
N LEU A 179 -9.01 3.05 -10.68
CA LEU A 179 -8.47 2.88 -12.04
C LEU A 179 -9.59 2.64 -13.05
N THR A 180 -10.52 1.70 -12.80
CA THR A 180 -11.63 1.40 -13.71
C THR A 180 -12.59 2.59 -13.84
N THR A 181 -12.83 3.33 -12.76
CA THR A 181 -13.60 4.59 -12.79
C THR A 181 -12.91 5.63 -13.67
N SER A 182 -11.60 5.81 -13.54
CA SER A 182 -10.79 6.70 -14.39
C SER A 182 -10.78 6.25 -15.86
N MET A 183 -10.90 4.96 -16.12
CA MET A 183 -11.03 4.38 -17.47
C MET A 183 -12.42 4.57 -18.09
N GLY A 184 -13.44 4.94 -17.29
CA GLY A 184 -14.84 5.04 -17.72
C GLY A 184 -15.57 3.70 -17.78
N ILE A 185 -15.04 2.66 -17.15
CA ILE A 185 -15.59 1.30 -17.03
C ILE A 185 -15.64 0.90 -15.53
N PRO A 186 -16.39 1.63 -14.68
CA PRO A 186 -16.35 1.43 -13.23
C PRO A 186 -16.73 -0.01 -12.87
N ASP A 187 -15.92 -0.63 -12.01
CA ASP A 187 -16.05 -2.00 -11.48
C ASP A 187 -15.97 -3.13 -12.52
N GLU A 188 -15.70 -2.84 -13.79
CA GLU A 188 -15.55 -3.86 -14.84
C GLU A 188 -14.15 -4.51 -14.79
N LEU A 189 -13.84 -5.19 -13.69
CA LEU A 189 -12.51 -5.78 -13.40
C LEU A 189 -12.16 -6.99 -14.29
N GLU A 190 -13.10 -7.52 -15.05
CA GLU A 190 -12.92 -8.58 -16.03
C GLU A 190 -12.78 -8.03 -17.46
N ASP A 191 -12.99 -6.72 -17.63
CA ASP A 191 -12.87 -6.10 -18.94
C ASP A 191 -11.44 -6.21 -19.49
N LYS A 192 -11.36 -6.44 -20.80
CA LYS A 192 -10.08 -6.63 -21.49
C LYS A 192 -9.17 -5.40 -21.40
N GLU A 193 -9.75 -4.20 -21.47
CA GLU A 193 -8.99 -2.95 -21.41
C GLU A 193 -8.36 -2.76 -20.03
N TYR A 194 -9.09 -3.07 -18.94
CA TYR A 194 -8.54 -3.09 -17.59
C TYR A 194 -7.40 -4.10 -17.45
N LEU A 195 -7.59 -5.35 -17.91
CA LEU A 195 -6.58 -6.40 -17.78
C LEU A 195 -5.32 -6.09 -18.62
N ASP A 196 -5.47 -5.52 -19.79
CA ASP A 196 -4.35 -5.06 -20.62
C ASP A 196 -3.61 -3.90 -19.94
N THR A 197 -4.33 -2.95 -19.34
CA THR A 197 -3.78 -1.83 -18.56
C THR A 197 -3.02 -2.32 -17.33
N LEU A 198 -3.60 -3.22 -16.55
CA LEU A 198 -2.94 -3.84 -15.39
C LEU A 198 -1.66 -4.58 -15.81
N THR A 199 -1.73 -5.35 -16.89
CA THR A 199 -0.56 -6.05 -17.44
C THR A 199 0.54 -5.06 -17.85
N LYS A 200 0.19 -3.92 -18.44
CA LYS A 200 1.14 -2.85 -18.78
C LYS A 200 1.80 -2.29 -17.53
N ILE A 201 1.02 -1.96 -16.48
CA ILE A 201 1.56 -1.45 -15.20
C ILE A 201 2.55 -2.45 -14.61
N ILE A 202 2.19 -3.74 -14.55
CA ILE A 202 3.06 -4.79 -14.02
C ILE A 202 4.38 -4.86 -14.82
N LYS A 203 4.32 -4.94 -16.14
CA LYS A 203 5.52 -5.06 -16.98
C LYS A 203 6.45 -3.85 -16.89
N VAL A 204 5.88 -2.64 -16.88
CA VAL A 204 6.68 -1.41 -16.75
C VAL A 204 7.34 -1.38 -15.37
N SER A 205 6.59 -1.62 -14.30
CA SER A 205 7.14 -1.64 -12.94
C SER A 205 8.23 -2.70 -12.75
N GLU A 206 8.05 -3.89 -13.32
CA GLU A 206 9.06 -4.95 -13.30
C GLU A 206 10.36 -4.55 -13.99
N SER A 207 10.32 -3.74 -15.07
CA SER A 207 11.51 -3.26 -15.75
C SER A 207 12.38 -2.35 -14.85
N TYR A 208 11.78 -1.75 -13.83
CA TYR A 208 12.45 -0.98 -12.76
C TYR A 208 12.72 -1.84 -11.50
N ASN A 209 12.43 -3.14 -11.54
CA ASN A 209 12.48 -4.04 -10.38
C ASN A 209 11.59 -3.60 -9.21
N ILE A 210 10.45 -2.95 -9.51
CA ILE A 210 9.47 -2.49 -8.55
C ILE A 210 8.27 -3.47 -8.58
N PRO A 211 7.97 -4.18 -7.46
CA PRO A 211 6.85 -5.09 -7.39
C PRO A 211 5.52 -4.34 -7.41
N VAL A 212 4.51 -4.95 -8.05
CA VAL A 212 3.16 -4.39 -8.08
C VAL A 212 2.29 -5.07 -7.02
N MET A 213 1.51 -4.23 -6.34
CA MET A 213 0.43 -4.56 -5.41
C MET A 213 -0.90 -4.25 -6.10
N VAL A 214 -1.79 -5.22 -6.16
CA VAL A 214 -3.17 -5.00 -6.64
C VAL A 214 -4.11 -5.37 -5.50
N HIS A 215 -5.09 -4.51 -5.19
CA HIS A 215 -6.08 -4.83 -4.18
C HIS A 215 -7.09 -5.86 -4.74
N GLY A 216 -7.04 -7.07 -4.26
CA GLY A 216 -7.97 -8.15 -4.64
C GLY A 216 -9.04 -8.35 -3.58
N PHE A 217 -10.32 -8.19 -3.94
CA PHE A 217 -11.43 -8.30 -2.98
C PHE A 217 -11.91 -9.74 -2.76
N THR A 218 -11.70 -10.61 -3.73
CA THR A 218 -12.03 -12.04 -3.65
C THR A 218 -10.79 -12.91 -3.84
N GLU A 219 -10.85 -14.16 -3.37
CA GLU A 219 -9.78 -15.13 -3.55
C GLU A 219 -9.44 -15.34 -5.03
N GLU A 220 -10.45 -15.47 -5.89
CA GLU A 220 -10.29 -15.67 -7.32
C GLU A 220 -9.58 -14.49 -7.98
N ARG A 221 -10.01 -13.25 -7.71
CA ARG A 221 -9.39 -12.03 -8.24
C ARG A 221 -7.95 -11.87 -7.75
N THR A 222 -7.70 -12.12 -6.46
CA THR A 222 -6.34 -12.06 -5.92
C THR A 222 -5.41 -13.06 -6.61
N LYS A 223 -5.87 -14.30 -6.84
CA LYS A 223 -5.11 -15.31 -7.58
C LYS A 223 -4.84 -14.86 -9.01
N LYS A 224 -5.85 -14.32 -9.70
CA LYS A 224 -5.69 -13.79 -11.06
C LYS A 224 -4.63 -12.68 -11.14
N THR A 225 -4.60 -11.75 -10.19
CA THR A 225 -3.56 -10.70 -10.16
C THR A 225 -2.16 -11.26 -9.90
N ILE A 226 -2.05 -12.30 -9.06
CA ILE A 226 -0.79 -13.02 -8.83
C ILE A 226 -0.32 -13.70 -10.12
N ASP A 227 -1.21 -14.34 -10.86
CA ASP A 227 -0.91 -15.01 -12.14
C ASP A 227 -0.47 -14.00 -13.21
N LEU A 228 -0.97 -12.77 -13.17
CA LEU A 228 -0.52 -11.66 -14.01
C LEU A 228 0.86 -11.11 -13.61
N GLY A 229 1.38 -11.44 -12.42
CA GLY A 229 2.71 -11.04 -11.95
C GLY A 229 2.73 -10.18 -10.68
N ALA A 230 1.59 -9.85 -10.08
CA ALA A 230 1.57 -9.12 -8.81
C ALA A 230 2.25 -9.95 -7.70
N ARG A 231 3.21 -9.35 -7.00
CA ARG A 231 4.01 -10.03 -5.97
C ARG A 231 3.87 -9.45 -4.58
N PHE A 232 3.44 -8.22 -4.48
CA PHE A 232 3.08 -7.57 -3.22
C PHE A 232 1.57 -7.76 -3.03
N VAL A 233 1.16 -8.90 -2.45
CA VAL A 233 -0.24 -9.34 -2.46
C VAL A 233 -1.04 -8.63 -1.37
N LEU A 234 -2.04 -7.85 -1.79
CA LEU A 234 -3.03 -7.23 -0.91
C LEU A 234 -4.40 -7.90 -1.14
N HIS A 235 -4.90 -8.59 -0.13
CA HIS A 235 -6.16 -9.33 -0.22
C HIS A 235 -7.17 -8.81 0.78
N SER A 236 -8.34 -8.41 0.26
CA SER A 236 -9.52 -8.01 1.03
C SER A 236 -9.22 -6.88 2.05
N SER A 237 -10.15 -6.67 2.94
CA SER A 237 -10.02 -5.85 4.14
C SER A 237 -10.56 -6.59 5.35
N ASP A 238 -10.31 -6.06 6.53
CA ASP A 238 -10.86 -6.57 7.79
C ASP A 238 -12.40 -6.65 7.74
N GLY A 239 -13.06 -5.57 7.28
CA GLY A 239 -14.52 -5.56 7.08
C GLY A 239 -14.97 -6.57 6.03
N GLY A 240 -14.29 -6.61 4.87
CA GLY A 240 -14.59 -7.56 3.80
C GLY A 240 -14.46 -9.01 4.22
N MET A 241 -13.41 -9.37 4.97
CA MET A 241 -13.24 -10.72 5.51
C MET A 241 -14.35 -11.11 6.50
N ILE A 242 -14.77 -10.18 7.36
CA ILE A 242 -15.87 -10.40 8.31
C ILE A 242 -17.17 -10.67 7.54
N THR A 243 -17.52 -9.82 6.57
CA THR A 243 -18.72 -9.99 5.74
C THR A 243 -18.71 -11.33 5.01
N GLN A 244 -17.63 -11.65 4.29
CA GLN A 244 -17.49 -12.92 3.57
C GLN A 244 -17.60 -14.15 4.51
N SER A 245 -17.06 -14.06 5.74
CA SER A 245 -17.16 -15.15 6.71
C SER A 245 -18.60 -15.33 7.21
N ILE A 246 -19.30 -14.22 7.50
CA ILE A 246 -20.70 -14.23 7.91
C ILE A 246 -21.57 -14.89 6.80
N ASP A 247 -21.42 -14.41 5.57
CA ASP A 247 -22.21 -14.92 4.44
C ASP A 247 -21.95 -16.41 4.22
N ARG A 248 -20.68 -16.81 4.16
CA ARG A 248 -20.32 -18.22 3.98
C ARG A 248 -20.92 -19.12 5.06
N GLU A 249 -20.78 -18.74 6.33
CA GLU A 249 -21.19 -19.59 7.45
C GLU A 249 -22.71 -19.64 7.60
N PHE A 250 -23.39 -18.50 7.52
CA PHE A 250 -24.83 -18.46 7.68
C PHE A 250 -25.59 -19.04 6.47
N ASN A 251 -25.09 -18.86 5.24
CA ASN A 251 -25.67 -19.50 4.08
C ASN A 251 -25.52 -21.04 4.15
N ALA A 252 -24.35 -21.52 4.61
CA ALA A 252 -24.18 -22.96 4.84
C ALA A 252 -25.08 -23.51 5.93
N ILE A 253 -25.41 -22.76 6.99
CA ILE A 253 -26.34 -23.16 8.04
C ILE A 253 -27.77 -23.16 7.53
N ARG A 254 -28.15 -22.27 6.62
CA ARG A 254 -29.47 -22.19 6.03
C ARG A 254 -29.70 -23.16 4.87
N ASP A 255 -28.70 -23.93 4.46
CA ASP A 255 -28.70 -24.78 3.25
C ASP A 255 -28.99 -23.99 1.94
N GLU A 256 -28.71 -22.67 1.92
CA GLU A 256 -28.90 -21.79 0.78
C GLU A 256 -27.67 -21.80 -0.13
N LYS A 257 -27.87 -21.81 -1.46
CA LYS A 257 -26.77 -21.59 -2.40
C LYS A 257 -26.33 -20.11 -2.37
N ILE A 258 -25.05 -19.88 -2.18
CA ILE A 258 -24.45 -18.53 -2.19
C ILE A 258 -24.55 -17.97 -3.62
N GLU A 259 -25.36 -16.93 -3.82
CA GLU A 259 -25.07 -15.95 -4.86
C GLU A 259 -24.04 -14.99 -4.26
N SER A 260 -22.83 -14.94 -4.82
CA SER A 260 -21.77 -14.06 -4.34
C SER A 260 -22.21 -12.60 -4.50
N THR A 261 -22.65 -11.99 -3.42
CA THR A 261 -22.81 -10.55 -3.37
C THR A 261 -21.41 -9.93 -3.27
N GLU A 262 -21.00 -9.25 -4.32
CA GLU A 262 -19.83 -8.36 -4.26
C GLU A 262 -20.19 -7.25 -3.24
N SER A 263 -19.64 -7.34 -2.03
CA SER A 263 -19.78 -6.25 -1.09
C SER A 263 -18.94 -5.10 -1.62
N GLU A 264 -19.57 -4.01 -2.01
CA GLU A 264 -18.93 -2.72 -2.20
C GLU A 264 -18.18 -2.38 -0.91
N ALA A 265 -16.87 -2.59 -0.93
CA ALA A 265 -16.01 -2.08 0.12
C ALA A 265 -15.80 -0.59 -0.19
N ILE A 266 -16.67 0.24 0.43
CA ILE A 266 -16.45 1.69 0.50
C ILE A 266 -15.26 1.96 1.40
#